data_cb91fb26277d006c46c96b96af7f4987
#
_entry.id   cb91fb26277d006c46c96b96af7f4987
#
_cell.length_a   1.000
_cell.length_b   1.000
_cell.length_c   1.000
_cell.angle_alpha   90.00
_cell.angle_beta   90.00
_cell.angle_gamma   90.00
#
_symmetry.space_group_name_H-M   'P 1'
#
loop_
_entity.id
_entity.type
_entity.pdbx_description
1 polymer ?
#
loop_
_entity_poly.entity_id
_entity_poly.type
_entity_poly.pdbx_seq_one_letter_code
_entity_poly.pdbx_strand_id
1 'polypeptide(L)'
;MGFLAMILGPLMRMLYQMIPNFAVTMIVFTVIIKLLMLPLMIKQQKSMAKMSVFTPMINEIQQKYKNNQEKMQEEMVKFQQEYGYSPTAGCLPMLVNMLVLFGMVEVVYRPVQYILGIPKDAISAACTALGIANNGAAAQTGLIEAIHAGLASGVDTGLATEQLSSIANFNTSFLGMDMCTIPGFSFSLIMIFPIIAAVTMCISQVLSTKMSGQQAQMQGSMKVMMWGMNIMFVFMCFQMPVGFSLYYGTSNIFMMLQTVLTYKVYNPEKFKAQYEAEVAAKRAAKKEICLLYTSPS
;
A
#
# COMPACT_ATOMS: atom_id res chain seq x y z
N MET A 1 12.32 -8.88 -3.82
CA MET A 1 10.87 -8.76 -3.57
C MET A 1 10.19 -10.10 -3.27
N GLY A 2 10.76 -11.23 -3.66
CA GLY A 2 10.18 -12.57 -3.46
C GLY A 2 9.93 -13.02 -2.00
N PHE A 3 10.61 -12.44 -1.00
CA PHE A 3 10.43 -12.85 0.40
C PHE A 3 8.99 -12.66 0.91
N LEU A 4 8.39 -11.51 0.64
CA LEU A 4 6.99 -11.26 1.03
C LEU A 4 6.02 -12.15 0.26
N ALA A 5 6.27 -12.39 -1.02
CA ALA A 5 5.46 -13.28 -1.82
C ALA A 5 5.56 -14.75 -1.33
N MET A 6 6.70 -15.17 -0.78
CA MET A 6 6.84 -16.48 -0.13
C MET A 6 5.97 -16.62 1.12
N ILE A 7 5.70 -15.53 1.84
CA ILE A 7 4.81 -15.54 3.01
C ILE A 7 3.34 -15.42 2.56
N LEU A 8 3.06 -14.54 1.61
CA LEU A 8 1.69 -14.26 1.16
C LEU A 8 1.15 -15.35 0.23
N GLY A 9 2.02 -15.96 -0.59
CA GLY A 9 1.65 -17.00 -1.53
C GLY A 9 0.96 -18.22 -0.90
N PRO A 10 1.53 -18.86 0.13
CA PRO A 10 0.89 -19.97 0.83
C PRO A 10 -0.49 -19.62 1.39
N LEU A 11 -0.66 -18.41 1.94
CA LEU A 11 -1.95 -17.93 2.43
C LEU A 11 -2.95 -17.78 1.27
N MET A 12 -2.53 -17.20 0.15
CA MET A 12 -3.36 -17.08 -1.05
C MET A 12 -3.75 -18.46 -1.60
N ARG A 13 -2.81 -19.40 -1.63
CA ARG A 13 -3.07 -20.80 -2.05
C ARG A 13 -4.12 -21.46 -1.17
N MET A 14 -3.98 -21.37 0.16
CA MET A 14 -4.94 -21.94 1.10
C MET A 14 -6.34 -21.33 0.88
N LEU A 15 -6.43 -20.03 0.71
CA LEU A 15 -7.70 -19.36 0.43
C LEU A 15 -8.28 -19.77 -0.93
N TYR A 16 -7.45 -19.93 -1.96
CA TYR A 16 -7.90 -20.37 -3.28
C TYR A 16 -8.42 -21.80 -3.27
N GLN A 17 -7.84 -22.68 -2.46
CA GLN A 17 -8.35 -24.05 -2.28
C GLN A 17 -9.74 -24.08 -1.62
N MET A 18 -10.03 -23.08 -0.75
CA MET A 18 -11.36 -22.95 -0.13
C MET A 18 -12.35 -22.23 -1.05
N ILE A 19 -11.88 -21.27 -1.81
CA ILE A 19 -12.69 -20.40 -2.69
C ILE A 19 -12.04 -20.44 -4.09
N PRO A 20 -12.42 -21.39 -4.96
CA PRO A 20 -11.76 -21.58 -6.26
C PRO A 20 -12.15 -20.51 -7.28
N ASN A 21 -11.97 -19.24 -6.91
CA ASN A 21 -12.11 -18.07 -7.76
C ASN A 21 -11.06 -17.04 -7.40
N PHE A 22 -10.18 -16.72 -8.35
CA PHE A 22 -9.02 -15.83 -8.11
C PHE A 22 -9.40 -14.45 -7.60
N ALA A 23 -10.42 -13.82 -8.17
CA ALA A 23 -10.86 -12.48 -7.77
C ALA A 23 -11.44 -12.47 -6.34
N VAL A 24 -12.32 -13.43 -6.04
CA VAL A 24 -12.94 -13.53 -4.70
C VAL A 24 -11.88 -13.84 -3.65
N THR A 25 -10.97 -14.77 -3.96
CA THR A 25 -9.82 -15.08 -3.09
C THR A 25 -9.00 -13.84 -2.80
N MET A 26 -8.74 -13.02 -3.83
CA MET A 26 -7.96 -11.80 -3.70
C MET A 26 -8.67 -10.75 -2.83
N ILE A 27 -9.99 -10.59 -2.96
CA ILE A 27 -10.80 -9.70 -2.12
C ILE A 27 -10.73 -10.17 -0.65
N VAL A 28 -11.00 -11.46 -0.39
CA VAL A 28 -10.97 -12.04 0.96
C VAL A 28 -9.58 -11.91 1.59
N PHE A 29 -8.54 -12.25 0.83
CA PHE A 29 -7.15 -12.08 1.25
C PHE A 29 -6.85 -10.61 1.65
N THR A 30 -7.26 -9.66 0.81
CA THR A 30 -7.05 -8.24 1.08
C THR A 30 -7.70 -7.83 2.40
N VAL A 31 -8.93 -8.26 2.65
CA VAL A 31 -9.64 -7.98 3.89
C VAL A 31 -8.90 -8.59 5.10
N ILE A 32 -8.46 -9.84 5.01
CA ILE A 32 -7.73 -10.52 6.09
C ILE A 32 -6.44 -9.75 6.42
N ILE A 33 -5.63 -9.41 5.42
CA ILE A 33 -4.38 -8.67 5.63
C ILE A 33 -4.65 -7.31 6.26
N LYS A 34 -5.67 -6.59 5.79
CA LYS A 34 -6.04 -5.28 6.36
C LYS A 34 -6.51 -5.39 7.81
N LEU A 35 -7.24 -6.43 8.17
CA LEU A 35 -7.65 -6.70 9.55
C LEU A 35 -6.44 -7.02 10.44
N LEU A 36 -5.50 -7.83 9.96
CA LEU A 36 -4.25 -8.13 10.68
C LEU A 36 -3.39 -6.87 10.89
N MET A 37 -3.42 -5.94 9.95
CA MET A 37 -2.69 -4.67 10.05
C MET A 37 -3.41 -3.61 10.90
N LEU A 38 -4.67 -3.83 11.29
CA LEU A 38 -5.48 -2.85 12.02
C LEU A 38 -4.80 -2.31 13.30
N PRO A 39 -4.22 -3.13 14.20
CA PRO A 39 -3.57 -2.63 15.41
C PRO A 39 -2.36 -1.74 15.10
N LEU A 40 -1.62 -2.07 14.04
CA LEU A 40 -0.49 -1.26 13.58
C LEU A 40 -0.97 0.10 13.06
N MET A 41 -2.04 0.12 12.27
CA MET A 41 -2.65 1.34 11.72
C MET A 41 -3.18 2.26 12.82
N ILE A 42 -3.77 1.71 13.89
CA ILE A 42 -4.22 2.49 15.06
C ILE A 42 -3.03 3.17 15.74
N LYS A 43 -1.92 2.45 15.96
CA LYS A 43 -0.69 3.02 16.54
C LYS A 43 -0.13 4.14 15.68
N GLN A 44 -0.14 3.94 14.36
CA GLN A 44 0.31 4.95 13.39
C GLN A 44 -0.56 6.20 13.42
N GLN A 45 -1.88 6.06 13.51
CA GLN A 45 -2.80 7.20 13.58
C GLN A 45 -2.60 8.03 14.86
N LYS A 46 -2.34 7.37 16.00
CA LYS A 46 -1.95 8.06 17.25
C LYS A 46 -0.65 8.84 17.08
N SER A 47 0.36 8.25 16.44
CA SER A 47 1.63 8.91 16.16
C SER A 47 1.45 10.13 15.27
N MET A 48 0.58 10.05 14.25
CA MET A 48 0.28 11.17 13.37
C MET A 48 -0.47 12.30 14.09
N ALA A 49 -1.41 11.98 14.99
CA ALA A 49 -2.06 12.97 15.84
C ALA A 49 -1.04 13.71 16.72
N LYS A 50 -0.07 13.00 17.30
CA LYS A 50 1.06 13.63 18.03
C LYS A 50 1.87 14.58 17.14
N MET A 51 2.19 14.15 15.93
CA MET A 51 2.93 15.00 14.97
C MET A 51 2.18 16.27 14.60
N SER A 52 0.85 16.24 14.52
CA SER A 52 0.06 17.42 14.19
C SER A 52 0.20 18.57 15.20
N VAL A 53 0.48 18.26 16.46
CA VAL A 53 0.75 19.25 17.52
C VAL A 53 2.05 20.02 17.29
N PHE A 54 3.05 19.36 16.75
CA PHE A 54 4.36 19.94 16.50
C PHE A 54 4.44 20.78 15.22
N THR A 55 3.47 20.65 14.33
CA THR A 55 3.47 21.35 13.04
C THR A 55 3.62 22.86 13.14
N PRO A 56 2.87 23.60 14.00
CA PRO A 56 3.03 25.04 14.12
C PRO A 56 4.45 25.42 14.55
N MET A 57 5.04 24.68 15.50
CA MET A 57 6.41 24.93 15.99
C MET A 57 7.48 24.67 14.91
N ILE A 58 7.29 23.62 14.13
CA ILE A 58 8.15 23.31 12.99
C ILE A 58 8.07 24.40 11.94
N ASN A 59 6.87 24.89 11.64
CA ASN A 59 6.68 25.99 10.70
C ASN A 59 7.33 27.30 11.19
N GLU A 60 7.28 27.58 12.49
CA GLU A 60 8.00 28.73 13.09
C GLU A 60 9.51 28.60 12.88
N ILE A 61 10.10 27.42 13.14
CA ILE A 61 11.54 27.19 12.92
C ILE A 61 11.87 27.36 11.44
N GLN A 62 11.07 26.80 10.54
CA GLN A 62 11.29 26.90 9.10
C GLN A 62 11.17 28.33 8.58
N GLN A 63 10.21 29.09 9.08
CA GLN A 63 10.06 30.51 8.70
C GLN A 63 11.20 31.39 9.24
N LYS A 64 11.59 31.16 10.50
CA LYS A 64 12.65 31.93 11.16
C LYS A 64 14.00 31.73 10.49
N TYR A 65 14.29 30.51 10.04
CA TYR A 65 15.59 30.15 9.47
C TYR A 65 15.52 29.89 7.95
N LYS A 66 14.51 30.43 7.26
CA LYS A 66 14.27 30.23 5.83
C LYS A 66 15.51 30.45 4.94
N ASN A 67 16.35 31.43 5.32
CA ASN A 67 17.53 31.83 4.56
C ASN A 67 18.82 31.16 5.05
N ASN A 68 18.75 30.29 6.07
CA ASN A 68 19.93 29.61 6.62
C ASN A 68 19.57 28.14 6.91
N GLN A 69 19.82 27.29 5.90
CA GLN A 69 19.49 25.87 6.00
C GLN A 69 20.25 25.14 7.09
N GLU A 70 21.49 25.53 7.37
CA GLU A 70 22.33 24.91 8.37
C GLU A 70 21.77 25.12 9.78
N LYS A 71 21.43 26.37 10.13
CA LYS A 71 20.75 26.70 11.40
C LYS A 71 19.35 26.08 11.49
N MET A 72 18.63 26.01 10.38
CA MET A 72 17.32 25.36 10.35
C MET A 72 17.43 23.87 10.72
N GLN A 73 18.40 23.17 10.15
CA GLN A 73 18.64 21.74 10.46
C GLN A 73 19.08 21.56 11.93
N GLU A 74 19.98 22.41 12.41
CA GLU A 74 20.45 22.37 13.80
C GLU A 74 19.29 22.55 14.81
N GLU A 75 18.43 23.53 14.60
CA GLU A 75 17.25 23.77 15.44
C GLU A 75 16.21 22.67 15.32
N MET A 76 16.05 22.06 14.13
CA MET A 76 15.20 20.89 13.93
C MET A 76 15.72 19.66 14.70
N VAL A 77 17.02 19.43 14.70
CA VAL A 77 17.63 18.33 15.49
C VAL A 77 17.45 18.56 16.99
N LYS A 78 17.68 19.79 17.49
CA LYS A 78 17.39 20.15 18.88
C LYS A 78 15.94 19.93 19.24
N PHE A 79 15.03 20.34 18.38
CA PHE A 79 13.60 20.14 18.55
C PHE A 79 13.22 18.63 18.60
N GLN A 80 13.84 17.80 17.74
CA GLN A 80 13.64 16.36 17.75
C GLN A 80 14.09 15.73 19.07
N GLN A 81 15.25 16.13 19.58
CA GLN A 81 15.80 15.61 20.84
C GLN A 81 14.95 16.08 22.04
N GLU A 82 14.51 17.33 22.05
CA GLU A 82 13.78 17.91 23.17
C GLU A 82 12.34 17.34 23.31
N TYR A 83 11.63 17.18 22.18
CA TYR A 83 10.23 16.78 22.19
C TYR A 83 10.00 15.31 21.78
N GLY A 84 11.05 14.56 21.44
CA GLY A 84 10.96 13.20 20.95
C GLY A 84 10.20 13.14 19.60
N TYR A 85 10.31 14.19 18.80
CA TYR A 85 9.73 14.27 17.48
C TYR A 85 10.53 13.41 16.51
N SER A 86 9.83 12.52 15.76
CA SER A 86 10.46 11.73 14.70
C SER A 86 9.74 11.98 13.37
N PRO A 87 10.38 12.64 12.39
CA PRO A 87 9.79 12.89 11.09
C PRO A 87 9.49 11.59 10.32
N THR A 88 10.24 10.52 10.60
CA THR A 88 10.05 9.20 9.98
C THR A 88 8.80 8.47 10.48
N ALA A 89 8.28 8.81 11.66
CA ALA A 89 7.07 8.21 12.19
C ALA A 89 5.83 8.49 11.30
N GLY A 90 5.84 9.62 10.57
CA GLY A 90 4.77 9.98 9.64
C GLY A 90 4.79 9.20 8.32
N CYS A 91 5.94 8.70 7.88
CA CYS A 91 6.04 7.92 6.63
C CYS A 91 5.99 6.40 6.85
N LEU A 92 6.08 5.93 8.10
CA LEU A 92 6.04 4.50 8.42
C LEU A 92 4.80 3.77 7.88
N PRO A 93 3.57 4.36 7.94
CA PRO A 93 2.39 3.76 7.34
C PRO A 93 2.54 3.49 5.86
N MET A 94 3.11 4.44 5.15
CA MET A 94 3.34 4.35 3.72
C MET A 94 4.34 3.23 3.39
N LEU A 95 5.43 3.10 4.14
CA LEU A 95 6.41 2.05 3.95
C LEU A 95 5.82 0.65 4.17
N VAL A 96 5.04 0.46 5.24
CA VAL A 96 4.39 -0.83 5.52
C VAL A 96 3.37 -1.17 4.44
N ASN A 97 2.55 -0.21 4.01
CA ASN A 97 1.59 -0.44 2.93
C ASN A 97 2.29 -0.74 1.60
N MET A 98 3.43 -0.10 1.33
CA MET A 98 4.25 -0.35 0.14
C MET A 98 4.87 -1.75 0.16
N LEU A 99 5.33 -2.24 1.31
CA LEU A 99 5.82 -3.61 1.44
C LEU A 99 4.74 -4.65 1.11
N VAL A 100 3.54 -4.49 1.67
CA VAL A 100 2.40 -5.38 1.37
C VAL A 100 2.02 -5.30 -0.11
N LEU A 101 1.99 -4.09 -0.67
CA LEU A 101 1.73 -3.86 -2.08
C LEU A 101 2.72 -4.62 -2.98
N PHE A 102 4.02 -4.50 -2.72
CA PHE A 102 5.03 -5.21 -3.52
C PHE A 102 4.92 -6.74 -3.41
N GLY A 103 4.58 -7.25 -2.22
CA GLY A 103 4.29 -8.67 -2.05
C GLY A 103 3.08 -9.13 -2.88
N MET A 104 2.01 -8.31 -2.88
CA MET A 104 0.80 -8.60 -3.66
C MET A 104 1.00 -8.47 -5.17
N VAL A 105 1.75 -7.46 -5.61
CA VAL A 105 2.12 -7.31 -7.02
C VAL A 105 2.78 -8.58 -7.53
N GLU A 106 3.72 -9.13 -6.78
CA GLU A 106 4.42 -10.36 -7.15
C GLU A 106 3.48 -11.57 -7.24
N VAL A 107 2.52 -11.70 -6.30
CA VAL A 107 1.53 -12.79 -6.31
C VAL A 107 0.55 -12.66 -7.48
N VAL A 108 0.10 -11.43 -7.77
CA VAL A 108 -0.82 -11.16 -8.90
C VAL A 108 -0.16 -11.41 -10.25
N TYR A 109 1.11 -11.05 -10.38
CA TYR A 109 1.87 -11.30 -11.60
C TYR A 109 2.29 -12.75 -11.80
N ARG A 110 2.39 -13.51 -10.72
CA ARG A 110 2.87 -14.90 -10.75
C ARG A 110 1.90 -15.85 -10.06
N PRO A 111 0.62 -15.86 -10.48
CA PRO A 111 -0.41 -16.66 -9.84
C PRO A 111 -0.13 -18.17 -9.97
N VAL A 112 0.42 -18.62 -11.10
CA VAL A 112 0.77 -20.03 -11.33
C VAL A 112 1.83 -20.50 -10.32
N GLN A 113 2.81 -19.65 -10.03
CA GLN A 113 3.87 -19.97 -9.08
C GLN A 113 3.39 -19.92 -7.63
N TYR A 114 2.72 -18.84 -7.23
CA TYR A 114 2.40 -18.60 -5.82
C TYR A 114 1.07 -19.21 -5.37
N ILE A 115 0.07 -19.27 -6.25
CA ILE A 115 -1.26 -19.80 -5.92
C ILE A 115 -1.35 -21.27 -6.28
N LEU A 116 -0.97 -21.67 -7.50
CA LEU A 116 -0.99 -23.07 -7.89
C LEU A 116 0.24 -23.85 -7.41
N GLY A 117 1.33 -23.17 -7.10
CA GLY A 117 2.54 -23.76 -6.52
C GLY A 117 3.40 -24.51 -7.53
N ILE A 118 3.30 -24.15 -8.79
CA ILE A 118 4.11 -24.75 -9.84
C ILE A 118 5.51 -24.14 -9.81
N PRO A 119 6.60 -24.93 -9.84
CA PRO A 119 7.96 -24.43 -9.83
C PRO A 119 8.26 -23.51 -11.00
N LYS A 120 9.09 -22.47 -10.74
CA LYS A 120 9.44 -21.47 -11.75
C LYS A 120 10.07 -22.09 -13.01
N ASP A 121 10.90 -23.12 -12.84
CA ASP A 121 11.58 -23.77 -13.96
C ASP A 121 10.61 -24.52 -14.89
N ALA A 122 9.59 -25.18 -14.31
CA ALA A 122 8.53 -25.81 -15.07
C ALA A 122 7.66 -24.78 -15.82
N ILE A 123 7.35 -23.66 -15.19
CA ILE A 123 6.64 -22.54 -15.85
C ILE A 123 7.46 -21.97 -17.01
N SER A 124 8.77 -21.79 -16.80
CA SER A 124 9.68 -21.29 -17.83
C SER A 124 9.76 -22.24 -19.03
N ALA A 125 9.85 -23.53 -18.78
CA ALA A 125 9.86 -24.57 -19.85
C ALA A 125 8.54 -24.51 -20.64
N ALA A 126 7.41 -24.46 -19.96
CA ALA A 126 6.10 -24.42 -20.60
C ALA A 126 5.89 -23.14 -21.44
N CYS A 127 6.32 -21.97 -20.93
CA CYS A 127 6.28 -20.71 -21.68
C CYS A 127 7.13 -20.83 -22.96
N THR A 128 8.33 -21.41 -22.87
CA THR A 128 9.22 -21.59 -24.02
C THR A 128 8.60 -22.53 -25.04
N ALA A 129 8.03 -23.67 -24.61
CA ALA A 129 7.39 -24.62 -25.48
C ALA A 129 6.18 -24.05 -26.25
N LEU A 130 5.45 -23.12 -25.61
CA LEU A 130 4.31 -22.45 -26.22
C LEU A 130 4.67 -21.12 -26.96
N GLY A 131 5.97 -20.79 -27.06
CA GLY A 131 6.42 -19.54 -27.72
C GLY A 131 6.04 -18.28 -26.96
N ILE A 132 5.73 -18.38 -25.67
CA ILE A 132 5.38 -17.23 -24.82
C ILE A 132 6.68 -16.60 -24.33
N ALA A 133 6.78 -15.26 -24.46
CA ALA A 133 7.93 -14.52 -23.96
C ALA A 133 8.10 -14.73 -22.45
N ASN A 134 9.23 -15.34 -22.06
CA ASN A 134 9.50 -15.74 -20.67
C ASN A 134 10.06 -14.60 -19.81
N ASN A 135 9.79 -13.36 -20.19
CA ASN A 135 10.28 -12.16 -19.51
C ASN A 135 9.13 -11.37 -18.89
N GLY A 136 9.21 -11.21 -17.57
CA GLY A 136 8.37 -10.29 -16.84
C GLY A 136 7.02 -10.84 -16.37
N ALA A 137 6.11 -9.92 -16.15
CA ALA A 137 4.82 -10.13 -15.51
C ALA A 137 3.82 -10.85 -16.41
N ALA A 138 3.90 -10.67 -17.73
CA ALA A 138 2.96 -11.23 -18.69
C ALA A 138 3.16 -12.73 -18.96
N ALA A 139 4.29 -13.31 -18.56
CA ALA A 139 4.60 -14.71 -18.89
C ALA A 139 3.58 -15.70 -18.28
N GLN A 140 3.23 -15.52 -17.00
CA GLN A 140 2.31 -16.45 -16.34
C GLN A 140 0.84 -16.20 -16.72
N THR A 141 0.46 -14.96 -16.93
CA THR A 141 -0.88 -14.63 -17.46
C THR A 141 -1.04 -15.12 -18.89
N GLY A 142 -0.03 -14.95 -19.73
CA GLY A 142 -0.01 -15.51 -21.08
C GLY A 142 -0.05 -17.04 -21.09
N LEU A 143 0.62 -17.72 -20.13
CA LEU A 143 0.54 -19.18 -19.97
C LEU A 143 -0.89 -19.62 -19.62
N ILE A 144 -1.56 -18.93 -18.72
CA ILE A 144 -2.95 -19.21 -18.36
C ILE A 144 -3.86 -19.03 -19.58
N GLU A 145 -3.73 -17.91 -20.30
CA GLU A 145 -4.52 -17.63 -21.50
C GLU A 145 -4.29 -18.69 -22.59
N ALA A 146 -3.04 -19.08 -22.83
CA ALA A 146 -2.70 -20.10 -23.83
C ALA A 146 -3.31 -21.49 -23.49
N ILE A 147 -3.26 -21.87 -22.21
CA ILE A 147 -3.85 -23.15 -21.77
C ILE A 147 -5.38 -23.08 -21.83
N HIS A 148 -6.01 -22.00 -21.41
CA HIS A 148 -7.46 -21.80 -21.52
C HIS A 148 -7.95 -21.76 -22.97
N ALA A 149 -7.13 -21.25 -23.89
CA ALA A 149 -7.41 -21.25 -25.32
C ALA A 149 -7.16 -22.62 -25.99
N GLY A 150 -6.69 -23.62 -25.24
CA GLY A 150 -6.40 -24.94 -25.77
C GLY A 150 -5.10 -25.05 -26.59
N LEU A 151 -4.26 -24.03 -26.61
CA LEU A 151 -3.00 -23.98 -27.36
C LEU A 151 -1.94 -24.99 -26.85
N ALA A 152 -2.13 -25.50 -25.64
CA ALA A 152 -1.28 -26.54 -25.05
C ALA A 152 -1.60 -27.95 -25.58
N SER A 153 -2.70 -28.12 -26.32
CA SER A 153 -3.10 -29.43 -26.87
C SER A 153 -2.10 -29.89 -27.92
N GLY A 154 -1.46 -31.05 -27.67
CA GLY A 154 -0.47 -31.62 -28.58
C GLY A 154 0.94 -31.02 -28.47
N VAL A 155 1.16 -30.09 -27.54
CA VAL A 155 2.50 -29.51 -27.26
C VAL A 155 3.05 -30.15 -25.99
N ASP A 156 4.28 -30.66 -26.04
CA ASP A 156 4.98 -31.07 -24.82
C ASP A 156 5.46 -29.83 -24.06
N THR A 157 4.66 -29.43 -23.07
CA THR A 157 4.95 -28.27 -22.21
C THR A 157 5.94 -28.59 -21.10
N GLY A 158 6.31 -29.85 -20.88
CA GLY A 158 7.10 -30.30 -19.74
C GLY A 158 6.36 -30.20 -18.38
N LEU A 159 5.07 -29.82 -18.37
CA LEU A 159 4.23 -29.82 -17.18
C LEU A 159 3.64 -31.20 -16.91
N ALA A 160 3.60 -31.62 -15.65
CA ALA A 160 2.85 -32.80 -15.26
C ALA A 160 1.35 -32.62 -15.55
N THR A 161 0.64 -33.71 -15.84
CA THR A 161 -0.80 -33.69 -16.15
C THR A 161 -1.62 -32.96 -15.06
N GLU A 162 -1.27 -33.15 -13.78
CA GLU A 162 -1.91 -32.48 -12.66
C GLU A 162 -1.66 -30.98 -12.68
N GLN A 163 -0.46 -30.53 -13.03
CA GLN A 163 -0.10 -29.12 -13.14
C GLN A 163 -0.87 -28.46 -14.29
N LEU A 164 -0.92 -29.11 -15.44
CA LEU A 164 -1.66 -28.63 -16.59
C LEU A 164 -3.16 -28.52 -16.28
N SER A 165 -3.74 -29.54 -15.63
CA SER A 165 -5.15 -29.50 -15.20
C SER A 165 -5.42 -28.41 -14.16
N SER A 166 -4.47 -28.17 -13.26
CA SER A 166 -4.59 -27.08 -12.26
C SER A 166 -4.62 -25.71 -12.91
N ILE A 167 -3.83 -25.48 -13.96
CA ILE A 167 -3.86 -24.21 -14.71
C ILE A 167 -5.14 -24.12 -15.55
N ALA A 168 -5.54 -25.20 -16.22
CA ALA A 168 -6.77 -25.24 -17.02
C ALA A 168 -8.03 -24.97 -16.19
N ASN A 169 -8.05 -25.41 -14.93
CA ASN A 169 -9.15 -25.18 -14.00
C ASN A 169 -8.99 -23.90 -13.15
N PHE A 170 -7.93 -23.11 -13.38
CA PHE A 170 -7.69 -21.88 -12.64
C PHE A 170 -8.72 -20.81 -13.03
N ASN A 171 -9.69 -20.60 -12.16
CA ASN A 171 -10.78 -19.66 -12.42
C ASN A 171 -10.35 -18.22 -12.19
N THR A 172 -10.05 -17.51 -13.27
CA THR A 172 -9.67 -16.10 -13.30
C THR A 172 -10.85 -15.17 -13.60
N SER A 173 -12.02 -15.74 -13.93
CA SER A 173 -13.20 -14.95 -14.32
C SER A 173 -13.89 -14.30 -13.12
N PHE A 174 -14.19 -13.02 -13.24
CA PHE A 174 -15.00 -12.25 -12.30
C PHE A 174 -15.95 -11.32 -13.06
N LEU A 175 -17.24 -11.45 -12.79
CA LEU A 175 -18.30 -10.70 -13.50
C LEU A 175 -18.21 -10.86 -15.05
N GLY A 176 -17.78 -12.03 -15.51
CA GLY A 176 -17.62 -12.32 -16.94
C GLY A 176 -16.34 -11.75 -17.57
N MET A 177 -15.43 -11.20 -16.77
CA MET A 177 -14.17 -10.61 -17.23
C MET A 177 -12.99 -11.38 -16.63
N ASP A 178 -11.93 -11.56 -17.42
CA ASP A 178 -10.72 -12.24 -16.96
C ASP A 178 -9.80 -11.28 -16.19
N MET A 179 -9.49 -11.63 -14.95
CA MET A 179 -8.65 -10.83 -14.05
C MET A 179 -7.16 -10.87 -14.39
N CYS A 180 -6.73 -11.80 -15.24
CA CYS A 180 -5.36 -11.87 -15.73
C CYS A 180 -5.10 -10.96 -16.94
N THR A 181 -6.14 -10.48 -17.61
CA THR A 181 -6.02 -9.59 -18.77
C THR A 181 -5.43 -8.22 -18.37
N ILE A 182 -4.54 -7.69 -19.22
CA ILE A 182 -4.02 -6.32 -19.09
C ILE A 182 -4.96 -5.36 -19.84
N PRO A 183 -5.62 -4.41 -19.17
CA PRO A 183 -6.66 -3.59 -19.78
C PRO A 183 -6.12 -2.64 -20.85
N GLY A 184 -4.87 -2.16 -20.69
CA GLY A 184 -4.31 -1.13 -21.57
C GLY A 184 -5.16 0.15 -21.58
N PHE A 185 -5.08 0.92 -22.68
CA PHE A 185 -5.89 2.12 -22.92
C PHE A 185 -6.97 1.90 -23.99
N SER A 186 -7.45 0.65 -24.16
CA SER A 186 -8.52 0.31 -25.10
C SER A 186 -9.89 0.52 -24.44
N PHE A 187 -10.85 1.10 -25.18
CA PHE A 187 -12.22 1.25 -24.69
C PHE A 187 -12.93 -0.12 -24.63
N SER A 188 -12.77 -0.79 -23.50
CA SER A 188 -13.38 -2.08 -23.20
C SER A 188 -14.02 -2.07 -21.81
N LEU A 189 -14.98 -2.96 -21.56
CA LEU A 189 -15.67 -3.03 -20.27
C LEU A 189 -14.72 -3.29 -19.10
N ILE A 190 -13.59 -3.94 -19.38
CA ILE A 190 -12.56 -4.29 -18.38
C ILE A 190 -11.90 -3.05 -17.78
N MET A 191 -11.94 -1.88 -18.46
CA MET A 191 -11.42 -0.62 -17.94
C MET A 191 -12.15 -0.10 -16.70
N ILE A 192 -13.32 -0.67 -16.38
CA ILE A 192 -14.09 -0.28 -15.18
C ILE A 192 -13.25 -0.49 -13.90
N PHE A 193 -12.41 -1.52 -13.84
CA PHE A 193 -11.60 -1.83 -12.68
C PHE A 193 -10.48 -0.81 -12.42
N PRO A 194 -9.62 -0.45 -13.39
CA PRO A 194 -8.65 0.65 -13.22
C PRO A 194 -9.33 1.98 -12.87
N ILE A 195 -10.49 2.27 -13.46
CA ILE A 195 -11.22 3.51 -13.16
C ILE A 195 -11.74 3.50 -11.72
N ILE A 196 -12.36 2.40 -11.25
CA ILE A 196 -12.80 2.27 -9.86
C ILE A 196 -11.60 2.36 -8.91
N ALA A 197 -10.47 1.71 -9.23
CA ALA A 197 -9.26 1.80 -8.44
C ALA A 197 -8.75 3.24 -8.35
N ALA A 198 -8.73 3.99 -9.45
CA ALA A 198 -8.32 5.39 -9.48
C ALA A 198 -9.25 6.29 -8.64
N VAL A 199 -10.56 6.14 -8.81
CA VAL A 199 -11.57 6.92 -8.07
C VAL A 199 -11.49 6.62 -6.57
N THR A 200 -11.46 5.35 -6.19
CA THR A 200 -11.37 4.95 -4.79
C THR A 200 -10.04 5.39 -4.15
N MET A 201 -8.95 5.40 -4.92
CA MET A 201 -7.67 5.93 -4.47
C MET A 201 -7.73 7.43 -4.20
N CYS A 202 -8.26 8.22 -5.11
CA CYS A 202 -8.41 9.67 -4.92
C CYS A 202 -9.29 9.98 -3.70
N ILE A 203 -10.42 9.31 -3.54
CA ILE A 203 -11.33 9.50 -2.40
C ILE A 203 -10.62 9.11 -1.10
N SER A 204 -9.99 7.94 -1.06
CA SER A 204 -9.24 7.44 0.09
C SER A 204 -8.13 8.40 0.52
N GLN A 205 -7.38 8.94 -0.44
CA GLN A 205 -6.31 9.89 -0.20
C GLN A 205 -6.83 11.20 0.41
N VAL A 206 -7.88 11.78 -0.17
CA VAL A 206 -8.50 13.01 0.33
C VAL A 206 -9.07 12.78 1.74
N LEU A 207 -9.77 11.68 1.94
CA LEU A 207 -10.36 11.33 3.23
C LEU A 207 -9.29 11.14 4.31
N SER A 208 -8.26 10.36 4.01
CA SER A 208 -7.13 10.12 4.93
C SER A 208 -6.41 11.41 5.30
N THR A 209 -6.13 12.27 4.32
CA THR A 209 -5.44 13.55 4.54
C THR A 209 -6.28 14.50 5.42
N LYS A 210 -7.59 14.58 5.18
CA LYS A 210 -8.49 15.41 5.99
C LYS A 210 -8.64 14.91 7.42
N MET A 211 -8.86 13.59 7.58
CA MET A 211 -9.15 13.01 8.90
C MET A 211 -7.91 12.80 9.77
N SER A 212 -6.73 12.66 9.18
CA SER A 212 -5.47 12.53 9.94
C SER A 212 -4.85 13.86 10.37
N GLY A 213 -5.44 15.00 9.97
CA GLY A 213 -4.89 16.33 10.26
C GLY A 213 -3.60 16.67 9.50
N GLN A 214 -3.18 15.81 8.57
CA GLN A 214 -1.96 16.02 7.77
C GLN A 214 -2.04 17.21 6.82
N GLN A 215 -3.25 17.70 6.53
CA GLN A 215 -3.47 18.77 5.57
C GLN A 215 -2.73 20.08 5.95
N ALA A 216 -2.59 20.35 7.25
CA ALA A 216 -1.87 21.52 7.75
C ALA A 216 -0.34 21.35 7.72
N GLN A 217 0.15 20.10 7.67
CA GLN A 217 1.58 19.78 7.71
C GLN A 217 2.23 19.70 6.33
N MET A 218 1.42 19.54 5.29
CA MET A 218 1.94 19.28 3.95
C MET A 218 2.34 20.58 3.27
N GLN A 219 3.65 20.83 3.23
CA GLN A 219 4.21 21.86 2.34
C GLN A 219 3.91 21.53 0.87
N GLY A 220 3.92 22.53 0.01
CA GLY A 220 3.58 22.40 -1.41
C GLY A 220 4.33 21.26 -2.12
N SER A 221 5.64 21.12 -1.88
CA SER A 221 6.48 20.05 -2.45
C SER A 221 6.00 18.64 -2.05
N MET A 222 5.62 18.44 -0.80
CA MET A 222 5.11 17.15 -0.30
C MET A 222 3.75 16.80 -0.92
N LYS A 223 2.88 17.80 -1.11
CA LYS A 223 1.60 17.60 -1.84
C LYS A 223 1.84 17.17 -3.27
N VAL A 224 2.75 17.83 -3.98
CA VAL A 224 3.09 17.50 -5.37
C VAL A 224 3.65 16.09 -5.46
N MET A 225 4.58 15.71 -4.57
CA MET A 225 5.15 14.36 -4.52
C MET A 225 4.07 13.30 -4.28
N MET A 226 3.17 13.51 -3.34
CA MET A 226 2.10 12.58 -3.00
C MET A 226 1.11 12.40 -4.16
N TRP A 227 0.67 13.48 -4.80
CA TRP A 227 -0.22 13.40 -5.95
C TRP A 227 0.48 12.82 -7.18
N GLY A 228 1.76 13.14 -7.38
CA GLY A 228 2.58 12.54 -8.45
C GLY A 228 2.68 11.02 -8.30
N MET A 229 2.88 10.54 -7.08
CA MET A 229 2.90 9.11 -6.80
C MET A 229 1.53 8.45 -7.06
N ASN A 230 0.43 9.10 -6.70
CA ASN A 230 -0.91 8.60 -7.00
C ASN A 230 -1.17 8.49 -8.50
N ILE A 231 -0.77 9.49 -9.30
CA ILE A 231 -0.88 9.47 -10.76
C ILE A 231 -0.08 8.30 -11.33
N MET A 232 1.15 8.08 -10.83
CA MET A 232 1.97 6.94 -11.24
C MET A 232 1.26 5.61 -10.96
N PHE A 233 0.64 5.43 -9.79
CA PHE A 233 -0.09 4.21 -9.47
C PHE A 233 -1.35 4.03 -10.31
N VAL A 234 -2.08 5.10 -10.63
CA VAL A 234 -3.20 5.03 -11.58
C VAL A 234 -2.70 4.54 -12.94
N PHE A 235 -1.60 5.10 -13.44
CA PHE A 235 -1.00 4.65 -14.70
C PHE A 235 -0.62 3.15 -14.65
N MET A 236 -0.05 2.70 -13.53
CA MET A 236 0.26 1.27 -13.33
C MET A 236 -0.98 0.39 -13.42
N CYS A 237 -2.14 0.82 -12.90
CA CYS A 237 -3.39 0.05 -12.97
C CYS A 237 -3.82 -0.28 -14.41
N PHE A 238 -3.44 0.53 -15.39
CA PHE A 238 -3.70 0.26 -16.81
C PHE A 238 -2.65 -0.63 -17.48
N GLN A 239 -1.47 -0.73 -16.91
CA GLN A 239 -0.33 -1.53 -17.43
C GLN A 239 -0.22 -2.91 -16.76
N MET A 240 -1.01 -3.15 -15.72
CA MET A 240 -0.98 -4.38 -14.93
C MET A 240 -2.23 -5.22 -15.16
N PRO A 241 -2.19 -6.53 -14.91
CA PRO A 241 -3.40 -7.37 -14.93
C PRO A 241 -4.51 -6.77 -14.07
N VAL A 242 -5.76 -6.88 -14.51
CA VAL A 242 -6.94 -6.32 -13.84
C VAL A 242 -7.06 -6.74 -12.38
N GLY A 243 -6.57 -7.92 -12.04
CA GLY A 243 -6.48 -8.38 -10.66
C GLY A 243 -5.73 -7.40 -9.74
N PHE A 244 -4.71 -6.69 -10.25
CA PHE A 244 -4.04 -5.63 -9.49
C PHE A 244 -4.98 -4.47 -9.18
N SER A 245 -5.76 -4.02 -10.16
CA SER A 245 -6.75 -2.94 -9.98
C SER A 245 -7.86 -3.36 -9.01
N LEU A 246 -8.29 -4.61 -9.05
CA LEU A 246 -9.26 -5.18 -8.11
C LEU A 246 -8.70 -5.18 -6.67
N TYR A 247 -7.48 -5.66 -6.48
CA TYR A 247 -6.80 -5.61 -5.18
C TYR A 247 -6.69 -4.17 -4.67
N TYR A 248 -6.23 -3.26 -5.53
CA TYR A 248 -5.98 -1.88 -5.14
C TYR A 248 -7.27 -1.14 -4.79
N GLY A 249 -8.33 -1.32 -5.60
CA GLY A 249 -9.66 -0.79 -5.32
C GLY A 249 -10.25 -1.30 -4.00
N THR A 250 -10.19 -2.62 -3.79
CA THR A 250 -10.64 -3.26 -2.54
C THR A 250 -9.86 -2.73 -1.32
N SER A 251 -8.54 -2.62 -1.47
CA SER A 251 -7.65 -2.08 -0.43
C SER A 251 -7.99 -0.64 -0.07
N ASN A 252 -8.29 0.21 -1.07
CA ASN A 252 -8.68 1.60 -0.86
C ASN A 252 -10.05 1.72 -0.18
N ILE A 253 -11.03 0.93 -0.59
CA ILE A 253 -12.36 0.88 0.05
C ILE A 253 -12.21 0.50 1.52
N PHE A 254 -11.44 -0.56 1.81
CA PHE A 254 -11.19 -0.98 3.19
C PHE A 254 -10.48 0.11 3.99
N MET A 255 -9.49 0.78 3.40
CA MET A 255 -8.77 1.89 4.04
C MET A 255 -9.69 3.08 4.34
N MET A 256 -10.64 3.40 3.48
CA MET A 256 -11.66 4.43 3.74
C MET A 256 -12.53 4.05 4.95
N LEU A 257 -13.05 2.82 4.98
CA LEU A 257 -13.84 2.31 6.10
C LEU A 257 -13.04 2.35 7.41
N GLN A 258 -11.82 1.87 7.37
CA GLN A 258 -10.91 1.85 8.51
C GLN A 258 -10.60 3.28 9.00
N THR A 259 -10.34 4.21 8.11
CA THR A 259 -10.06 5.62 8.45
C THR A 259 -11.28 6.24 9.16
N VAL A 260 -12.49 6.02 8.67
CA VAL A 260 -13.71 6.53 9.29
C VAL A 260 -13.95 5.90 10.65
N LEU A 261 -13.77 4.57 10.78
CA LEU A 261 -13.96 3.87 12.05
C LEU A 261 -12.93 4.31 13.09
N THR A 262 -11.66 4.37 12.72
CA THR A 262 -10.59 4.82 13.63
C THR A 262 -10.75 6.27 14.01
N TYR A 263 -11.22 7.14 13.12
CA TYR A 263 -11.53 8.53 13.45
C TYR A 263 -12.66 8.65 14.47
N LYS A 264 -13.72 7.84 14.34
CA LYS A 264 -14.82 7.82 15.31
C LYS A 264 -14.41 7.29 16.68
N VAL A 265 -13.60 6.22 16.72
CA VAL A 265 -13.17 5.56 17.98
C VAL A 265 -12.02 6.31 18.63
N TYR A 266 -11.05 6.77 17.83
CA TYR A 266 -9.86 7.49 18.28
C TYR A 266 -9.88 8.89 17.69
N ASN A 267 -10.70 9.78 18.25
CA ASN A 267 -10.79 11.16 17.79
C ASN A 267 -9.41 11.84 17.86
N PRO A 268 -8.78 12.20 16.71
CA PRO A 268 -7.46 12.82 16.69
C PRO A 268 -7.40 14.14 17.47
N GLU A 269 -8.51 14.87 17.57
CA GLU A 269 -8.57 16.14 18.32
C GLU A 269 -8.41 15.94 19.83
N LYS A 270 -8.96 14.83 20.39
CA LYS A 270 -8.74 14.50 21.82
C LYS A 270 -7.28 14.18 22.09
N PHE A 271 -6.64 13.40 21.21
CA PHE A 271 -5.21 13.10 21.34
C PHE A 271 -4.37 14.36 21.15
N LYS A 272 -4.74 15.21 20.21
CA LYS A 272 -4.08 16.49 19.99
C LYS A 272 -4.13 17.34 21.27
N ALA A 273 -5.28 17.51 21.89
CA ALA A 273 -5.43 18.26 23.14
C ALA A 273 -4.58 17.66 24.29
N GLN A 274 -4.50 16.33 24.41
CA GLN A 274 -3.64 15.67 25.41
C GLN A 274 -2.16 15.96 25.18
N TYR A 275 -1.69 15.88 23.92
CA TYR A 275 -0.31 16.19 23.58
C TYR A 275 0.03 17.67 23.69
N GLU A 276 -0.89 18.55 23.37
CA GLU A 276 -0.74 20.01 23.60
C GLU A 276 -0.55 20.30 25.09
N ALA A 277 -1.35 19.68 25.95
CA ALA A 277 -1.20 19.81 27.41
C ALA A 277 0.16 19.28 27.90
N GLU A 278 0.62 18.11 27.38
CA GLU A 278 1.92 17.55 27.72
C GLU A 278 3.08 18.46 27.29
N VAL A 279 3.00 19.02 26.08
CA VAL A 279 4.01 19.96 25.55
C VAL A 279 4.00 21.27 26.35
N ALA A 280 2.83 21.77 26.71
CA ALA A 280 2.71 22.98 27.54
C ALA A 280 3.31 22.75 28.94
N ALA A 281 3.07 21.58 29.56
CA ALA A 281 3.64 21.22 30.86
C ALA A 281 5.19 21.12 30.78
N LYS A 282 5.75 20.50 29.74
CA LYS A 282 7.21 20.45 29.53
C LYS A 282 7.83 21.83 29.34
N ARG A 283 7.16 22.71 28.59
CA ARG A 283 7.62 24.11 28.41
C ARG A 283 7.60 24.90 29.72
N ALA A 284 6.54 24.74 30.52
CA ALA A 284 6.44 25.39 31.82
C ALA A 284 7.56 24.93 32.77
N ALA A 285 7.77 23.62 32.89
CA ALA A 285 8.85 23.05 33.71
C ALA A 285 10.24 23.54 33.26
N LYS A 286 10.48 23.61 31.95
CA LYS A 286 11.77 24.12 31.43
C LYS A 286 11.97 25.62 31.75
N LYS A 287 10.91 26.41 31.67
CA LYS A 287 10.94 27.82 32.01
C LYS A 287 11.24 28.05 33.51
N GLU A 288 10.67 27.23 34.37
CA GLU A 288 10.88 27.23 35.81
C GLU A 288 12.33 26.86 36.17
N ILE A 289 12.88 25.82 35.57
CA ILE A 289 14.29 25.44 35.72
C ILE A 289 15.21 26.59 35.25
N CYS A 290 14.94 27.21 34.10
CA CYS A 290 15.74 28.31 33.58
C CYS A 290 15.72 29.52 34.52
N LEU A 291 14.59 29.82 35.15
CA LEU A 291 14.46 30.91 36.13
C LEU A 291 15.25 30.61 37.42
N LEU A 292 15.28 29.35 37.86
CA LEU A 292 16.08 28.92 39.03
C LEU A 292 17.59 29.09 38.81
N TYR A 293 18.06 28.87 37.59
CA TYR A 293 19.51 28.99 37.25
C TYR A 293 19.90 30.44 36.86
N THR A 294 18.96 31.35 36.60
CA THR A 294 19.21 32.74 36.23
C THR A 294 18.87 33.74 37.33
N SER A 295 18.45 33.28 38.51
CA SER A 295 18.26 34.13 39.69
C SER A 295 19.62 34.48 40.27
N PRO A 296 20.07 35.76 40.21
CA PRO A 296 21.31 36.17 40.87
C PRO A 296 21.15 36.05 42.38
N SER A 297 22.08 35.33 43.01
CA SER A 297 22.29 35.32 44.46
C SER A 297 22.77 36.65 44.96
#